data_a79bb34c486b37de302954c459dd190a
#
_entry.id   a79bb34c486b37de302954c459dd190a
#
_cell.length_a   1.000
_cell.length_b   1.000
_cell.length_c   1.000
_cell.angle_alpha   90.00
_cell.angle_beta   90.00
_cell.angle_gamma   90.00
#
_symmetry.space_group_name_H-M   'P 1'
#
loop_
_entity.id
_entity.type
_entity.pdbx_description
1 polymer ?
#
loop_
_entity_poly.entity_id
_entity_poly.type
_entity_poly.pdbx_seq_one_letter_code
_entity_poly.pdbx_strand_id
1 'polypeptide(L)'
;MPPPGGFDDCFFLANRHNTTNMNKKRNSNGMSRRQFLQTTAESAASAIFLSLGSARLFAAPNTSTRANLIPLVTLNNGLQMPRLGLGTMTLNGDVGERCVADAISLGYRLIDTAMIYGNEASVGAGIKQSGIKREELFITSKLWKADMGYEQAKKGFQTSINKLGTDYLDLYLIHRPSGDVAGSWQAMEELNQQGKIKAIGVSNFEPAQLDDLIANSGVKPAIHQIETHAFFQEGKSLEYLKQHGVQMEAWAPFAEGRHGLFTNATLATIGKKYNKTIAQVCLRWHYQRGIIAIPRSSQKAHIAENLNIFDFSLEDSDVASISTLDLNTTQFPEWS
;
A
#
# COMPACT_ATOMS: atom_id res chain seq x y z
N MET A 1 -24.84 26.31 26.50
CA MET A 1 -23.69 25.47 26.16
C MET A 1 -24.16 24.46 25.11
N PRO A 2 -23.68 24.50 23.85
CA PRO A 2 -23.94 23.46 22.87
C PRO A 2 -22.98 22.29 23.11
N PRO A 3 -23.35 21.04 22.78
CA PRO A 3 -22.49 19.88 22.93
C PRO A 3 -21.34 19.91 21.90
N PRO A 4 -20.18 19.28 22.17
CA PRO A 4 -19.08 19.24 21.24
C PRO A 4 -19.46 18.36 20.05
N GLY A 5 -19.48 18.96 18.85
CA GLY A 5 -19.65 18.25 17.58
C GLY A 5 -18.46 17.31 17.34
N GLY A 6 -18.77 16.02 17.14
CA GLY A 6 -17.78 15.00 16.86
C GLY A 6 -17.15 15.18 15.47
N PHE A 7 -15.91 14.77 15.37
CA PHE A 7 -15.07 14.78 14.17
C PHE A 7 -15.56 13.89 13.00
N ASP A 8 -16.77 13.33 13.12
CA ASP A 8 -17.33 12.38 12.12
C ASP A 8 -17.90 13.07 10.87
N ASP A 9 -18.14 14.40 10.89
CA ASP A 9 -18.80 15.11 9.78
C ASP A 9 -17.86 15.65 8.69
N CYS A 10 -16.57 15.73 8.91
CA CYS A 10 -15.63 16.26 7.91
C CYS A 10 -15.28 15.29 6.76
N PHE A 11 -15.54 14.00 6.91
CA PHE A 11 -15.20 13.00 5.89
C PHE A 11 -16.26 12.83 4.78
N PHE A 12 -17.49 13.32 4.99
CA PHE A 12 -18.61 13.09 4.06
C PHE A 12 -18.94 14.25 3.11
N LEU A 13 -18.32 15.43 3.26
CA LEU A 13 -18.73 16.64 2.51
C LEU A 13 -17.92 16.97 1.24
N ALA A 14 -16.90 16.19 0.89
CA ALA A 14 -16.06 16.48 -0.29
C ALA A 14 -16.57 15.87 -1.62
N ASN A 15 -17.75 15.24 -1.67
CA ASN A 15 -18.22 14.53 -2.88
C ASN A 15 -19.62 14.96 -3.37
N ARG A 16 -20.00 16.21 -3.20
CA ARG A 16 -21.18 16.76 -3.92
C ARG A 16 -20.80 18.08 -4.55
N HIS A 17 -20.44 18.05 -5.84
CA HIS A 17 -20.76 19.01 -6.89
C HIS A 17 -19.89 18.74 -8.12
N ASN A 18 -20.46 18.12 -9.11
CA ASN A 18 -20.44 18.56 -10.51
C ASN A 18 -21.19 17.58 -11.41
N THR A 19 -22.50 17.76 -11.46
CA THR A 19 -23.29 17.33 -12.61
C THR A 19 -23.85 18.59 -13.23
N THR A 20 -23.25 19.08 -14.29
CA THR A 20 -23.89 20.00 -15.21
C THR A 20 -23.79 19.46 -16.65
N ASN A 21 -24.97 19.10 -17.12
CA ASN A 21 -25.41 18.97 -18.50
C ASN A 21 -24.52 19.62 -19.56
N MET A 22 -24.17 18.85 -20.58
CA MET A 22 -24.17 19.37 -21.97
C MET A 22 -24.79 18.33 -22.92
N ASN A 23 -25.94 18.76 -23.45
CA ASN A 23 -26.74 18.09 -24.44
C ASN A 23 -26.25 18.42 -25.86
N LYS A 24 -26.37 17.44 -26.77
CA LYS A 24 -26.58 17.52 -28.21
C LYS A 24 -25.54 18.14 -29.13
N LYS A 25 -24.95 17.27 -29.99
CA LYS A 25 -25.23 17.35 -31.43
C LYS A 25 -24.89 16.01 -32.10
N ARG A 26 -25.93 15.42 -32.69
CA ARG A 26 -25.86 14.36 -33.71
C ARG A 26 -25.28 14.93 -34.98
N ASN A 27 -24.35 14.20 -35.61
CA ASN A 27 -24.29 14.18 -37.08
C ASN A 27 -24.00 12.76 -37.54
N SER A 28 -24.93 12.30 -38.36
CA SER A 28 -25.00 11.05 -39.07
C SER A 28 -24.01 11.04 -40.23
N ASN A 29 -23.20 9.99 -40.37
CA ASN A 29 -22.95 9.40 -41.69
C ASN A 29 -22.54 7.95 -41.49
N GLY A 30 -23.43 7.09 -41.95
CA GLY A 30 -23.25 5.66 -41.89
C GLY A 30 -22.34 5.14 -43.01
N MET A 31 -21.54 4.16 -42.69
CA MET A 31 -21.05 3.19 -43.64
C MET A 31 -21.16 1.77 -43.05
N SER A 32 -21.91 0.96 -43.80
CA SER A 32 -22.37 -0.38 -43.41
C SER A 32 -21.23 -1.41 -43.46
N ARG A 33 -21.22 -2.30 -42.47
CA ARG A 33 -20.29 -3.42 -42.30
C ARG A 33 -20.34 -4.52 -43.37
N ARG A 34 -20.86 -4.24 -44.56
CA ARG A 34 -21.09 -5.24 -45.62
C ARG A 34 -20.31 -5.01 -46.92
N GLN A 35 -19.38 -4.07 -46.99
CA GLN A 35 -18.63 -3.74 -48.24
C GLN A 35 -17.11 -3.95 -48.14
N PHE A 36 -16.59 -4.69 -47.18
CA PHE A 36 -15.14 -4.96 -47.09
C PHE A 36 -14.73 -6.41 -47.27
N LEU A 37 -15.56 -7.20 -47.95
CA LEU A 37 -15.24 -8.60 -48.27
C LEU A 37 -15.58 -8.90 -49.75
N GLN A 38 -14.83 -8.31 -50.69
CA GLN A 38 -14.72 -8.84 -52.06
C GLN A 38 -13.65 -8.02 -52.81
N THR A 39 -12.58 -8.63 -53.13
CA THR A 39 -11.48 -8.48 -54.07
C THR A 39 -10.17 -8.78 -53.33
N THR A 40 -9.50 -9.81 -53.60
CA THR A 40 -8.85 -10.31 -54.79
C THR A 40 -8.45 -11.78 -54.60
N ALA A 41 -8.93 -12.64 -55.44
CA ALA A 41 -8.31 -13.92 -55.80
C ALA A 41 -7.59 -13.69 -57.15
N GLU A 42 -6.59 -14.53 -57.38
CA GLU A 42 -5.89 -14.79 -58.64
C GLU A 42 -4.47 -14.20 -58.80
N SER A 43 -3.50 -15.07 -58.67
CA SER A 43 -2.54 -15.55 -59.70
C SER A 43 -1.30 -16.08 -58.99
N ALA A 44 -1.09 -17.36 -58.95
CA ALA A 44 -0.39 -18.30 -59.84
C ALA A 44 1.09 -18.51 -59.51
N ALA A 45 1.35 -19.73 -59.10
CA ALA A 45 2.38 -20.69 -59.59
C ALA A 45 3.88 -20.46 -59.33
N SER A 46 4.44 -21.48 -58.66
CA SER A 46 5.74 -22.16 -58.87
C SER A 46 7.03 -21.45 -58.53
N ALA A 47 7.64 -21.92 -57.44
CA ALA A 47 9.04 -22.48 -57.45
C ALA A 47 9.35 -23.17 -56.14
N ILE A 48 9.56 -24.48 -56.25
CA ILE A 48 10.12 -25.34 -55.20
C ILE A 48 11.59 -25.02 -55.08
N PHE A 49 12.05 -24.56 -53.91
CA PHE A 49 13.44 -24.71 -53.48
C PHE A 49 13.46 -25.25 -52.05
N LEU A 50 13.87 -26.51 -51.95
CA LEU A 50 14.27 -27.10 -50.66
C LEU A 50 15.52 -26.39 -50.17
N SER A 51 15.41 -25.69 -49.08
CA SER A 51 16.53 -25.38 -48.19
C SER A 51 16.16 -25.82 -46.76
N LEU A 52 16.81 -26.87 -46.31
CA LEU A 52 16.86 -27.28 -44.90
C LEU A 52 17.51 -26.16 -44.10
N GLY A 53 16.71 -25.21 -43.61
CA GLY A 53 17.12 -24.19 -42.68
C GLY A 53 16.51 -24.50 -41.31
N SER A 54 17.37 -24.81 -40.35
CA SER A 54 17.04 -25.05 -38.95
C SER A 54 16.16 -23.97 -38.43
N ALA A 55 14.85 -24.21 -38.29
CA ALA A 55 13.92 -23.35 -37.54
C ALA A 55 14.36 -23.37 -36.07
N ARG A 56 15.16 -22.38 -35.67
CA ARG A 56 15.27 -22.03 -34.25
C ARG A 56 13.86 -21.57 -33.81
N LEU A 57 13.16 -22.47 -33.12
CA LEU A 57 12.03 -22.09 -32.30
C LEU A 57 12.52 -21.01 -31.32
N PHE A 58 12.22 -19.78 -31.62
CA PHE A 58 12.23 -18.75 -30.59
C PHE A 58 11.13 -19.16 -29.59
N ALA A 59 11.55 -19.88 -28.56
CA ALA A 59 10.71 -20.06 -27.38
C ALA A 59 10.26 -18.66 -26.93
N ALA A 60 8.97 -18.42 -26.90
CA ALA A 60 8.43 -17.24 -26.26
C ALA A 60 9.07 -17.15 -24.86
N PRO A 61 9.46 -15.97 -24.39
CA PRO A 61 10.04 -15.85 -23.07
C PRO A 61 9.05 -16.41 -22.07
N ASN A 62 9.49 -17.43 -21.37
CA ASN A 62 8.77 -18.13 -20.33
C ASN A 62 8.27 -17.09 -19.31
N THR A 63 6.96 -16.84 -19.23
CA THR A 63 6.33 -15.91 -18.28
C THR A 63 6.26 -16.49 -16.86
N SER A 64 7.10 -17.47 -16.57
CA SER A 64 7.22 -18.00 -15.21
C SER A 64 8.36 -17.33 -14.47
N THR A 65 8.01 -16.73 -13.33
CA THR A 65 8.85 -16.18 -12.26
C THR A 65 9.35 -14.74 -12.46
N ARG A 66 8.44 -13.75 -12.42
CA ARG A 66 8.74 -12.52 -11.70
C ARG A 66 8.60 -12.84 -10.19
N ALA A 67 9.47 -13.70 -9.70
CA ALA A 67 9.59 -13.96 -8.29
C ALA A 67 10.01 -12.67 -7.58
N ASN A 68 9.18 -12.22 -6.65
CA ASN A 68 9.41 -11.20 -5.63
C ASN A 68 10.39 -10.06 -6.00
N LEU A 69 9.92 -9.11 -6.83
CA LEU A 69 10.66 -7.86 -7.10
C LEU A 69 10.86 -7.01 -5.84
N ILE A 70 10.02 -7.19 -4.82
CA ILE A 70 10.06 -6.44 -3.56
C ILE A 70 10.81 -7.27 -2.52
N PRO A 71 11.95 -6.77 -2.00
CA PRO A 71 12.67 -7.43 -0.92
C PRO A 71 11.82 -7.61 0.33
N LEU A 72 12.09 -8.68 1.09
CA LEU A 72 11.42 -8.98 2.34
C LEU A 72 12.26 -8.52 3.53
N VAL A 73 11.60 -8.32 4.66
CA VAL A 73 12.20 -8.18 5.99
C VAL A 73 11.64 -9.24 6.91
N THR A 74 12.48 -9.76 7.79
CA THR A 74 12.07 -10.71 8.82
C THR A 74 11.62 -9.96 10.06
N LEU A 75 10.36 -10.13 10.45
CA LEU A 75 9.80 -9.57 11.67
C LEU A 75 10.31 -10.33 12.92
N ASN A 76 10.11 -9.77 14.12
CA ASN A 76 10.59 -10.36 15.38
C ASN A 76 9.98 -11.75 15.71
N ASN A 77 8.88 -12.11 15.07
CA ASN A 77 8.23 -13.42 15.17
C ASN A 77 8.63 -14.40 14.04
N GLY A 78 9.59 -14.02 13.17
CA GLY A 78 10.07 -14.83 12.06
C GLY A 78 9.27 -14.69 10.76
N LEU A 79 8.13 -13.99 10.77
CA LEU A 79 7.31 -13.78 9.56
C LEU A 79 8.06 -12.88 8.56
N GLN A 80 7.96 -13.23 7.27
CA GLN A 80 8.55 -12.42 6.19
C GLN A 80 7.51 -11.40 5.69
N MET A 81 7.88 -10.11 5.65
CA MET A 81 7.02 -9.01 5.20
C MET A 81 7.66 -8.25 4.04
N PRO A 82 6.91 -7.95 2.95
CA PRO A 82 7.42 -7.12 1.88
C PRO A 82 7.76 -5.71 2.36
N ARG A 83 8.89 -5.15 1.88
CA ARG A 83 9.37 -3.82 2.31
C ARG A 83 8.71 -2.65 1.59
N LEU A 84 7.80 -2.93 0.66
CA LEU A 84 6.96 -1.96 -0.02
C LEU A 84 5.56 -2.54 -0.21
N GLY A 85 4.54 -1.79 0.17
CA GLY A 85 3.14 -2.18 0.03
C GLY A 85 2.29 -1.14 -0.69
N LEU A 86 1.02 -1.46 -0.92
CA LEU A 86 -0.01 -0.52 -1.34
C LEU A 86 -0.84 -0.10 -0.12
N GLY A 87 -0.80 1.20 0.22
CA GLY A 87 -1.76 1.81 1.13
C GLY A 87 -3.10 2.05 0.42
N THR A 88 -4.21 1.79 1.09
CA THR A 88 -5.54 1.83 0.46
C THR A 88 -6.46 2.93 0.98
N MET A 89 -6.02 3.78 1.92
CA MET A 89 -6.84 4.88 2.43
C MET A 89 -7.46 5.69 1.29
N THR A 90 -8.77 5.95 1.33
CA THR A 90 -9.56 6.62 0.28
C THR A 90 -9.72 5.89 -1.06
N LEU A 91 -9.20 4.68 -1.22
CA LEU A 91 -9.45 3.84 -2.38
C LEU A 91 -10.74 3.03 -2.16
N ASN A 92 -11.89 3.59 -2.56
CA ASN A 92 -13.22 3.02 -2.31
C ASN A 92 -13.88 2.51 -3.60
N GLY A 93 -14.85 1.61 -3.46
CA GLY A 93 -15.66 1.08 -4.57
C GLY A 93 -14.81 0.51 -5.70
N ASP A 94 -15.27 0.69 -6.93
CA ASP A 94 -14.63 0.18 -8.15
C ASP A 94 -13.18 0.69 -8.32
N VAL A 95 -12.90 1.90 -7.83
CA VAL A 95 -11.53 2.46 -7.87
C VAL A 95 -10.62 1.67 -6.96
N GLY A 96 -11.07 1.36 -5.73
CA GLY A 96 -10.31 0.57 -4.77
C GLY A 96 -10.06 -0.85 -5.29
N GLU A 97 -11.11 -1.51 -5.77
CA GLU A 97 -11.03 -2.85 -6.37
C GLU A 97 -9.99 -2.90 -7.51
N ARG A 98 -10.11 -1.99 -8.47
CA ARG A 98 -9.18 -1.91 -9.60
C ARG A 98 -7.74 -1.64 -9.15
N CYS A 99 -7.52 -0.69 -8.24
CA CYS A 99 -6.17 -0.33 -7.79
C CYS A 99 -5.48 -1.49 -7.08
N VAL A 100 -6.21 -2.25 -6.26
CA VAL A 100 -5.68 -3.45 -5.59
C VAL A 100 -5.33 -4.53 -6.62
N ALA A 101 -6.23 -4.83 -7.56
CA ALA A 101 -5.97 -5.80 -8.63
C ALA A 101 -4.77 -5.39 -9.50
N ASP A 102 -4.67 -4.10 -9.86
CA ASP A 102 -3.55 -3.56 -10.63
C ASP A 102 -2.22 -3.68 -9.85
N ALA A 103 -2.20 -3.33 -8.56
CA ALA A 103 -1.01 -3.46 -7.74
C ALA A 103 -0.52 -4.91 -7.66
N ILE A 104 -1.42 -5.86 -7.42
CA ILE A 104 -1.10 -7.29 -7.39
C ILE A 104 -0.55 -7.75 -8.74
N SER A 105 -1.17 -7.34 -9.85
CA SER A 105 -0.72 -7.66 -11.21
C SER A 105 0.68 -7.13 -11.52
N LEU A 106 1.06 -6.00 -10.92
CA LEU A 106 2.37 -5.38 -11.04
C LEU A 106 3.44 -6.02 -10.15
N GLY A 107 3.04 -6.86 -9.18
CA GLY A 107 3.97 -7.57 -8.30
C GLY A 107 3.94 -7.16 -6.83
N TYR A 108 3.03 -6.25 -6.41
CA TYR A 108 2.81 -6.00 -5.00
C TYR A 108 2.29 -7.24 -4.30
N ARG A 109 2.76 -7.45 -3.07
CA ARG A 109 2.32 -8.57 -2.22
C ARG A 109 1.89 -8.11 -0.82
N LEU A 110 2.13 -6.86 -0.45
CA LEU A 110 1.65 -6.22 0.77
C LEU A 110 0.52 -5.23 0.43
N ILE A 111 -0.65 -5.44 1.03
CA ILE A 111 -1.82 -4.56 0.94
C ILE A 111 -2.19 -4.10 2.34
N ASP A 112 -2.15 -2.80 2.59
CA ASP A 112 -2.50 -2.18 3.86
C ASP A 112 -3.85 -1.46 3.78
N THR A 113 -4.77 -1.86 4.64
CA THR A 113 -6.09 -1.24 4.82
C THR A 113 -6.39 -1.01 6.31
N ALA A 114 -7.60 -0.57 6.64
CA ALA A 114 -8.10 -0.43 8.01
C ALA A 114 -9.64 -0.40 8.04
N MET A 115 -10.23 -0.79 9.18
CA MET A 115 -11.67 -0.72 9.40
C MET A 115 -12.26 0.66 9.11
N ILE A 116 -11.61 1.71 9.64
CA ILE A 116 -12.09 3.10 9.52
C ILE A 116 -12.10 3.61 8.07
N TYR A 117 -11.31 3.03 7.17
CA TYR A 117 -11.30 3.44 5.77
C TYR A 117 -12.61 3.08 5.04
N GLY A 118 -13.41 2.16 5.59
CA GLY A 118 -14.69 1.75 5.00
C GLY A 118 -14.56 0.99 3.67
N ASN A 119 -13.34 0.61 3.29
CA ASN A 119 -13.02 0.06 1.98
C ASN A 119 -12.55 -1.41 1.97
N GLU A 120 -12.59 -2.09 3.12
CA GLU A 120 -12.13 -3.48 3.22
C GLU A 120 -12.83 -4.42 2.22
N ALA A 121 -14.12 -4.19 1.95
CA ALA A 121 -14.86 -4.96 0.94
C ALA A 121 -14.32 -4.72 -0.48
N SER A 122 -13.97 -3.48 -0.83
CA SER A 122 -13.36 -3.17 -2.13
C SER A 122 -11.96 -3.77 -2.25
N VAL A 123 -11.18 -3.77 -1.16
CA VAL A 123 -9.88 -4.44 -1.11
C VAL A 123 -10.03 -5.93 -1.34
N GLY A 124 -10.98 -6.59 -0.64
CA GLY A 124 -11.29 -8.00 -0.82
C GLY A 124 -11.73 -8.35 -2.24
N ALA A 125 -12.58 -7.50 -2.85
CA ALA A 125 -13.00 -7.65 -4.24
C ALA A 125 -11.81 -7.57 -5.21
N GLY A 126 -10.90 -6.60 -5.03
CA GLY A 126 -9.70 -6.46 -5.85
C GLY A 126 -8.71 -7.63 -5.70
N ILE A 127 -8.56 -8.17 -4.50
CA ILE A 127 -7.79 -9.40 -4.25
C ILE A 127 -8.41 -10.57 -5.02
N LYS A 128 -9.71 -10.76 -4.90
CA LYS A 128 -10.43 -11.80 -5.61
C LYS A 128 -10.32 -11.65 -7.13
N GLN A 129 -10.46 -10.43 -7.65
CA GLN A 129 -10.33 -10.13 -9.08
C GLN A 129 -8.92 -10.46 -9.61
N SER A 130 -7.89 -10.28 -8.80
CA SER A 130 -6.50 -10.57 -9.21
C SER A 130 -6.24 -12.05 -9.47
N GLY A 131 -7.04 -12.95 -8.92
CA GLY A 131 -6.86 -14.41 -9.01
C GLY A 131 -5.65 -14.95 -8.27
N ILE A 132 -4.93 -14.12 -7.50
CA ILE A 132 -3.77 -14.55 -6.71
C ILE A 132 -4.18 -15.45 -5.55
N LYS A 133 -3.34 -16.40 -5.19
CA LYS A 133 -3.58 -17.21 -4.01
C LYS A 133 -3.38 -16.38 -2.73
N ARG A 134 -4.26 -16.58 -1.74
CA ARG A 134 -4.24 -15.83 -0.47
C ARG A 134 -2.88 -15.90 0.25
N GLU A 135 -2.24 -17.06 0.22
CA GLU A 135 -0.94 -17.30 0.87
C GLU A 135 0.23 -16.56 0.20
N GLU A 136 0.05 -16.04 -1.01
CA GLU A 136 1.04 -15.22 -1.69
C GLU A 136 0.95 -13.73 -1.29
N LEU A 137 -0.07 -13.35 -0.51
CA LEU A 137 -0.30 -11.98 -0.08
C LEU A 137 -0.01 -11.80 1.41
N PHE A 138 0.48 -10.62 1.74
CA PHE A 138 0.55 -10.08 3.09
C PHE A 138 -0.53 -9.00 3.23
N ILE A 139 -1.56 -9.27 4.02
CA ILE A 139 -2.70 -8.37 4.20
C ILE A 139 -2.67 -7.79 5.62
N THR A 140 -2.64 -6.46 5.70
CA THR A 140 -2.75 -5.70 6.95
C THR A 140 -4.12 -5.05 7.03
N SER A 141 -4.78 -5.18 8.20
CA SER A 141 -5.90 -4.31 8.59
C SER A 141 -5.67 -3.79 10.02
N LYS A 142 -6.54 -2.89 10.49
CA LYS A 142 -6.35 -2.19 11.77
C LYS A 142 -7.65 -2.09 12.53
N LEU A 143 -7.59 -2.38 13.84
CA LEU A 143 -8.66 -2.20 14.81
C LEU A 143 -8.88 -0.70 15.06
N TRP A 144 -10.10 -0.24 14.89
CA TRP A 144 -10.43 1.16 15.15
C TRP A 144 -10.87 1.39 16.60
N LYS A 145 -10.70 2.63 17.06
CA LYS A 145 -11.02 3.06 18.45
C LYS A 145 -12.44 2.73 18.92
N ALA A 146 -13.40 2.63 18.00
CA ALA A 146 -14.78 2.30 18.33
C ALA A 146 -14.98 0.84 18.76
N ASP A 147 -14.05 -0.04 18.38
CA ASP A 147 -14.10 -1.48 18.65
C ASP A 147 -12.99 -1.93 19.63
N MET A 148 -12.47 -0.99 20.44
CA MET A 148 -11.48 -1.31 21.46
C MET A 148 -12.10 -2.07 22.66
N GLY A 149 -11.30 -2.96 23.24
CA GLY A 149 -11.69 -3.87 24.32
C GLY A 149 -11.73 -5.33 23.84
N TYR A 150 -11.63 -6.25 24.79
CA TYR A 150 -11.41 -7.68 24.49
C TYR A 150 -12.46 -8.28 23.55
N GLU A 151 -13.75 -8.19 23.91
CA GLU A 151 -14.83 -8.78 23.09
C GLU A 151 -15.06 -7.99 21.79
N GLN A 152 -14.94 -6.66 21.86
CA GLN A 152 -15.13 -5.77 20.70
C GLN A 152 -14.02 -5.98 19.66
N ALA A 153 -12.78 -6.12 20.10
CA ALA A 153 -11.65 -6.38 19.20
C ALA A 153 -11.83 -7.70 18.43
N LYS A 154 -12.33 -8.75 19.08
CA LYS A 154 -12.66 -10.03 18.40
C LYS A 154 -13.77 -9.85 17.37
N LYS A 155 -14.82 -9.09 17.69
CA LYS A 155 -15.90 -8.76 16.75
C LYS A 155 -15.42 -7.89 15.58
N GLY A 156 -14.60 -6.88 15.87
CA GLY A 156 -13.97 -6.02 14.88
C GLY A 156 -13.10 -6.83 13.90
N PHE A 157 -12.25 -7.71 14.43
CA PHE A 157 -11.47 -8.63 13.60
C PHE A 157 -12.35 -9.50 12.70
N GLN A 158 -13.41 -10.13 13.26
CA GLN A 158 -14.33 -10.94 12.47
C GLN A 158 -15.03 -10.13 11.35
N THR A 159 -15.39 -8.88 11.66
CA THR A 159 -15.97 -7.96 10.66
C THR A 159 -14.98 -7.67 9.53
N SER A 160 -13.70 -7.40 9.86
CA SER A 160 -12.65 -7.13 8.88
C SER A 160 -12.41 -8.34 7.97
N ILE A 161 -12.22 -9.53 8.51
CA ILE A 161 -11.98 -10.72 7.66
C ILE A 161 -13.19 -11.08 6.77
N ASN A 162 -14.41 -10.89 7.26
CA ASN A 162 -15.62 -11.08 6.46
C ASN A 162 -15.69 -10.11 5.28
N LYS A 163 -15.38 -8.81 5.49
CA LYS A 163 -15.34 -7.81 4.43
C LYS A 163 -14.21 -8.06 3.42
N LEU A 164 -13.04 -8.46 3.91
CA LEU A 164 -11.89 -8.81 3.08
C LEU A 164 -12.05 -10.13 2.33
N GLY A 165 -12.99 -10.99 2.76
CA GLY A 165 -13.20 -12.30 2.15
C GLY A 165 -12.04 -13.27 2.40
N THR A 166 -11.48 -13.26 3.60
CA THR A 166 -10.33 -14.07 4.01
C THR A 166 -10.57 -14.72 5.38
N ASP A 167 -9.84 -15.79 5.68
CA ASP A 167 -9.96 -16.50 6.96
C ASP A 167 -8.93 -16.03 8.00
N TYR A 168 -7.94 -15.27 7.58
CA TYR A 168 -6.87 -14.78 8.45
C TYR A 168 -6.28 -13.46 7.94
N LEU A 169 -5.58 -12.73 8.82
CA LEU A 169 -4.72 -11.58 8.48
C LEU A 169 -3.25 -11.94 8.71
N ASP A 170 -2.38 -11.38 7.87
CA ASP A 170 -0.94 -11.49 8.10
C ASP A 170 -0.49 -10.52 9.19
N LEU A 171 -1.10 -9.33 9.26
CA LEU A 171 -0.85 -8.34 10.29
C LEU A 171 -2.16 -7.65 10.70
N TYR A 172 -2.38 -7.53 12.02
CA TYR A 172 -3.47 -6.73 12.57
C TYR A 172 -2.90 -5.72 13.56
N LEU A 173 -3.26 -4.45 13.39
CA LEU A 173 -2.74 -3.36 14.19
C LEU A 173 -3.82 -2.75 15.09
N ILE A 174 -3.46 -2.34 16.31
CA ILE A 174 -4.22 -1.29 17.00
C ILE A 174 -3.93 0.02 16.28
N HIS A 175 -4.95 0.64 15.69
CA HIS A 175 -4.79 1.81 14.82
C HIS A 175 -4.37 3.06 15.58
N ARG A 176 -4.88 3.21 16.81
CA ARG A 176 -4.58 4.32 17.73
C ARG A 176 -4.63 3.84 19.18
N PRO A 177 -3.74 4.34 20.06
CA PRO A 177 -3.73 4.01 21.50
C PRO A 177 -4.88 4.71 22.23
N SER A 178 -6.10 4.23 22.07
CA SER A 178 -7.33 4.83 22.63
C SER A 178 -8.20 3.76 23.24
N GLY A 179 -8.88 4.08 24.37
CA GLY A 179 -9.76 3.14 25.04
C GLY A 179 -9.03 1.99 25.73
N ASP A 180 -9.64 0.80 25.76
CA ASP A 180 -9.07 -0.40 26.39
C ASP A 180 -8.03 -1.08 25.48
N VAL A 181 -6.81 -0.53 25.49
CA VAL A 181 -5.67 -1.07 24.74
C VAL A 181 -5.30 -2.46 25.24
N ALA A 182 -5.24 -2.66 26.57
CA ALA A 182 -4.83 -3.92 27.17
C ALA A 182 -5.79 -5.07 26.81
N GLY A 183 -7.10 -4.88 26.97
CA GLY A 183 -8.09 -5.88 26.57
C GLY A 183 -8.08 -6.14 25.06
N SER A 184 -7.88 -5.12 24.23
CA SER A 184 -7.75 -5.28 22.77
C SER A 184 -6.52 -6.09 22.39
N TRP A 185 -5.37 -5.80 23.04
CA TRP A 185 -4.14 -6.54 22.79
C TRP A 185 -4.26 -8.00 23.20
N GLN A 186 -4.83 -8.27 24.38
CA GLN A 186 -5.11 -9.63 24.85
C GLN A 186 -5.97 -10.43 23.84
N ALA A 187 -7.01 -9.80 23.28
CA ALA A 187 -7.82 -10.42 22.23
C ALA A 187 -7.01 -10.73 20.96
N MET A 188 -6.12 -9.80 20.57
CA MET A 188 -5.25 -10.00 19.41
C MET A 188 -4.22 -11.09 19.65
N GLU A 189 -3.68 -11.22 20.86
CA GLU A 189 -2.78 -12.32 21.26
C GLU A 189 -3.48 -13.68 21.16
N GLU A 190 -4.72 -13.78 21.62
CA GLU A 190 -5.51 -15.00 21.50
C GLU A 190 -5.77 -15.37 20.03
N LEU A 191 -6.17 -14.38 19.20
CA LEU A 191 -6.37 -14.59 17.75
C LEU A 191 -5.05 -14.97 17.05
N ASN A 192 -3.93 -14.45 17.51
CA ASN A 192 -2.61 -14.83 17.00
C ASN A 192 -2.26 -16.28 17.37
N GLN A 193 -2.49 -16.70 18.63
CA GLN A 193 -2.30 -18.09 19.06
C GLN A 193 -3.20 -19.07 18.29
N GLN A 194 -4.41 -18.64 17.92
CA GLN A 194 -5.34 -19.44 17.09
C GLN A 194 -4.93 -19.46 15.61
N GLY A 195 -3.88 -18.75 15.20
CA GLY A 195 -3.44 -18.64 13.81
C GLY A 195 -4.33 -17.78 12.92
N LYS A 196 -5.30 -17.05 13.49
CA LYS A 196 -6.17 -16.12 12.78
C LYS A 196 -5.47 -14.82 12.40
N ILE A 197 -4.45 -14.44 13.15
CA ILE A 197 -3.54 -13.34 12.87
C ILE A 197 -2.12 -13.88 12.92
N LYS A 198 -1.31 -13.62 11.89
CA LYS A 198 0.07 -14.10 11.81
C LYS A 198 1.05 -13.23 12.63
N ALA A 199 0.82 -11.92 12.65
CA ALA A 199 1.58 -10.95 13.43
C ALA A 199 0.64 -9.87 13.96
N ILE A 200 0.92 -9.37 15.17
CA ILE A 200 0.20 -8.27 15.78
C ILE A 200 1.13 -7.08 15.96
N GLY A 201 0.56 -5.87 15.88
CA GLY A 201 1.34 -4.65 15.99
C GLY A 201 0.48 -3.46 16.39
N VAL A 202 1.09 -2.30 16.37
CA VAL A 202 0.47 -1.05 16.79
C VAL A 202 0.72 0.07 15.76
N SER A 203 -0.07 1.13 15.86
CA SER A 203 0.09 2.33 15.05
C SER A 203 -0.09 3.58 15.92
N ASN A 204 0.76 4.58 15.72
CA ASN A 204 0.69 5.89 16.40
C ASN A 204 0.76 5.83 17.94
N PHE A 205 1.52 4.92 18.48
CA PHE A 205 1.82 4.85 19.90
C PHE A 205 2.99 5.77 20.25
N GLU A 206 2.89 6.48 21.36
CA GLU A 206 4.03 7.17 21.94
C GLU A 206 5.01 6.15 22.58
N PRO A 207 6.31 6.47 22.72
CA PRO A 207 7.28 5.54 23.30
C PRO A 207 6.86 4.97 24.65
N ALA A 208 6.33 5.79 25.56
CA ALA A 208 5.87 5.32 26.88
C ALA A 208 4.69 4.33 26.81
N GLN A 209 3.79 4.52 25.84
CA GLN A 209 2.67 3.59 25.62
C GLN A 209 3.15 2.26 25.03
N LEU A 210 4.18 2.32 24.18
CA LEU A 210 4.79 1.10 23.63
C LEU A 210 5.58 0.35 24.68
N ASP A 211 6.32 1.04 25.55
CA ASP A 211 7.03 0.43 26.71
C ASP A 211 6.04 -0.26 27.65
N ASP A 212 4.95 0.41 28.00
CA ASP A 212 3.89 -0.16 28.86
C ASP A 212 3.28 -1.42 28.22
N LEU A 213 2.96 -1.37 26.92
CA LEU A 213 2.43 -2.52 26.20
C LEU A 213 3.43 -3.69 26.21
N ILE A 214 4.71 -3.44 25.89
CA ILE A 214 5.76 -4.48 25.86
C ILE A 214 5.98 -5.09 27.24
N ALA A 215 5.94 -4.28 28.31
CA ALA A 215 6.16 -4.75 29.66
C ALA A 215 5.00 -5.62 30.18
N ASN A 216 3.78 -5.36 29.73
CA ASN A 216 2.55 -5.97 30.27
C ASN A 216 1.87 -6.97 29.31
N SER A 217 2.51 -7.33 28.18
CA SER A 217 1.95 -8.25 27.19
C SER A 217 2.80 -9.51 27.03
N GLY A 218 2.17 -10.60 26.57
CA GLY A 218 2.84 -11.88 26.28
C GLY A 218 3.50 -11.89 24.90
N VAL A 219 3.03 -11.06 23.97
CA VAL A 219 3.53 -10.96 22.59
C VAL A 219 3.97 -9.53 22.31
N LYS A 220 5.24 -9.36 21.96
CA LYS A 220 5.78 -8.06 21.56
C LYS A 220 5.20 -7.64 20.20
N PRO A 221 4.84 -6.35 20.00
CA PRO A 221 4.48 -5.85 18.69
C PRO A 221 5.54 -6.16 17.63
N ALA A 222 5.11 -6.69 16.49
CA ALA A 222 6.01 -6.97 15.36
C ALA A 222 6.26 -5.72 14.52
N ILE A 223 5.25 -4.86 14.42
CA ILE A 223 5.25 -3.61 13.63
C ILE A 223 4.80 -2.45 14.51
N HIS A 224 5.45 -1.29 14.32
CA HIS A 224 4.93 0.01 14.70
C HIS A 224 4.77 0.86 13.44
N GLN A 225 3.51 1.14 13.05
CA GLN A 225 3.20 1.95 11.88
C GLN A 225 2.97 3.40 12.30
N ILE A 226 3.81 4.32 11.84
CA ILE A 226 3.77 5.75 12.21
C ILE A 226 3.91 6.66 11.01
N GLU A 227 3.54 7.96 11.17
CA GLU A 227 3.88 8.97 10.20
C GLU A 227 5.39 9.03 10.01
N THR A 228 5.86 8.86 8.77
CA THR A 228 7.24 9.22 8.45
C THR A 228 7.41 9.51 6.96
N HIS A 229 8.07 10.63 6.67
CA HIS A 229 8.37 11.13 5.34
C HIS A 229 9.50 12.17 5.41
N ALA A 230 9.89 12.78 4.28
CA ALA A 230 11.03 13.70 4.22
C ALA A 230 10.92 14.91 5.17
N PHE A 231 9.68 15.35 5.51
CA PHE A 231 9.45 16.50 6.39
C PHE A 231 9.17 16.13 7.85
N PHE A 232 9.00 14.86 8.15
CA PHE A 232 8.86 14.32 9.50
C PHE A 232 9.49 12.93 9.53
N GLN A 233 10.76 12.88 9.97
CA GLN A 233 11.63 11.75 9.66
C GLN A 233 11.70 10.69 10.74
N GLU A 234 11.25 11.00 11.95
CA GLU A 234 11.15 10.05 13.07
C GLU A 234 12.45 9.27 13.36
N GLY A 235 13.59 9.97 13.28
CA GLY A 235 14.90 9.35 13.48
C GLY A 235 15.08 8.74 14.86
N LYS A 236 14.59 9.39 15.93
CA LYS A 236 14.64 8.90 17.31
C LYS A 236 13.73 7.68 17.48
N SER A 237 12.53 7.73 16.93
CA SER A 237 11.58 6.61 16.95
C SER A 237 12.14 5.40 16.21
N LEU A 238 12.82 5.61 15.08
CA LEU A 238 13.46 4.53 14.34
C LEU A 238 14.53 3.82 15.16
N GLU A 239 15.41 4.55 15.83
CA GLU A 239 16.46 3.97 16.69
C GLU A 239 15.85 3.26 17.91
N TYR A 240 14.84 3.86 18.54
CA TYR A 240 14.11 3.26 19.62
C TYR A 240 13.47 1.92 19.22
N LEU A 241 12.77 1.86 18.09
CA LEU A 241 12.12 0.67 17.58
C LEU A 241 13.13 -0.44 17.24
N LYS A 242 14.28 -0.08 16.65
CA LYS A 242 15.38 -1.03 16.38
C LYS A 242 15.88 -1.69 17.66
N GLN A 243 16.10 -0.91 18.74
CA GLN A 243 16.56 -1.42 20.02
C GLN A 243 15.56 -2.41 20.63
N HIS A 244 14.26 -2.21 20.39
CA HIS A 244 13.20 -3.10 20.87
C HIS A 244 12.89 -4.28 19.93
N GLY A 245 13.53 -4.33 18.75
CA GLY A 245 13.27 -5.33 17.73
C GLY A 245 11.86 -5.23 17.12
N VAL A 246 11.32 -4.01 17.05
CA VAL A 246 10.03 -3.68 16.43
C VAL A 246 10.29 -3.04 15.07
N GLN A 247 9.68 -3.55 14.01
CA GLN A 247 9.87 -3.02 12.66
C GLN A 247 9.02 -1.77 12.46
N MET A 248 9.65 -0.68 11.97
CA MET A 248 8.95 0.55 11.58
C MET A 248 8.30 0.39 10.22
N GLU A 249 7.04 0.84 10.10
CA GLU A 249 6.31 0.99 8.85
C GLU A 249 5.81 2.44 8.71
N ALA A 250 5.98 3.02 7.51
CA ALA A 250 5.66 4.42 7.21
C ALA A 250 4.27 4.54 6.60
N TRP A 251 3.31 5.16 7.32
CA TRP A 251 2.16 5.73 6.64
C TRP A 251 2.47 7.12 6.10
N ALA A 252 1.72 7.58 5.08
CA ALA A 252 1.93 8.83 4.34
C ALA A 252 3.40 9.06 3.89
N PRO A 253 4.10 8.10 3.24
CA PRO A 253 5.51 8.23 2.88
C PRO A 253 5.81 9.41 1.94
N PHE A 254 4.76 10.02 1.38
CA PHE A 254 4.81 11.22 0.56
C PHE A 254 4.19 12.45 1.22
N ALA A 255 3.95 12.45 2.54
CA ALA A 255 3.22 13.51 3.24
C ALA A 255 1.90 13.90 2.54
N GLU A 256 1.26 12.98 1.79
CA GLU A 256 0.10 13.25 0.91
C GLU A 256 0.29 14.44 -0.05
N GLY A 257 1.54 14.77 -0.40
CA GLY A 257 1.89 15.91 -1.23
C GLY A 257 1.87 17.25 -0.49
N ARG A 258 1.65 17.27 0.82
CA ARG A 258 1.67 18.49 1.64
C ARG A 258 3.01 19.19 1.54
N HIS A 259 3.01 20.50 1.81
CA HIS A 259 4.18 21.37 1.78
C HIS A 259 5.00 21.29 0.47
N GLY A 260 4.32 20.95 -0.63
CA GLY A 260 4.96 20.89 -1.94
C GLY A 260 5.98 19.77 -2.09
N LEU A 261 5.80 18.63 -1.42
CA LEU A 261 6.74 17.51 -1.47
C LEU A 261 7.13 17.16 -2.91
N PHE A 262 6.17 17.05 -3.83
CA PHE A 262 6.43 16.68 -5.22
C PHE A 262 7.05 17.79 -6.08
N THR A 263 7.25 18.99 -5.51
CA THR A 263 7.94 20.12 -6.14
C THR A 263 9.17 20.57 -5.37
N ASN A 264 9.56 19.84 -4.32
CA ASN A 264 10.71 20.18 -3.49
C ASN A 264 12.01 20.14 -4.29
N ALA A 265 12.78 21.25 -4.27
CA ALA A 265 13.97 21.41 -5.09
C ALA A 265 15.10 20.44 -4.73
N THR A 266 15.29 20.14 -3.44
CA THR A 266 16.29 19.18 -2.97
C THR A 266 15.98 17.79 -3.48
N LEU A 267 14.74 17.30 -3.29
CA LEU A 267 14.30 15.99 -3.76
C LEU A 267 14.33 15.89 -5.29
N ALA A 268 13.99 16.97 -6.00
CA ALA A 268 14.05 17.03 -7.47
C ALA A 268 15.50 16.96 -7.98
N THR A 269 16.44 17.63 -7.30
CA THR A 269 17.87 17.59 -7.65
C THR A 269 18.44 16.19 -7.48
N ILE A 270 18.12 15.53 -6.37
CA ILE A 270 18.50 14.13 -6.12
C ILE A 270 17.88 13.23 -7.20
N GLY A 271 16.58 13.40 -7.48
CA GLY A 271 15.90 12.61 -8.52
C GLY A 271 16.57 12.71 -9.89
N LYS A 272 16.96 13.92 -10.31
CA LYS A 272 17.70 14.14 -11.57
C LYS A 272 19.01 13.38 -11.64
N LYS A 273 19.77 13.32 -10.54
CA LYS A 273 21.05 12.60 -10.44
C LYS A 273 20.90 11.12 -10.81
N TYR A 274 19.77 10.49 -10.42
CA TYR A 274 19.51 9.06 -10.64
C TYR A 274 18.51 8.79 -11.77
N ASN A 275 18.05 9.82 -12.47
CA ASN A 275 16.94 9.70 -13.43
C ASN A 275 15.69 9.06 -12.80
N LYS A 276 15.35 9.54 -11.59
CA LYS A 276 14.22 9.07 -10.78
C LYS A 276 13.29 10.23 -10.42
N THR A 277 12.03 9.89 -10.14
CA THR A 277 11.06 10.87 -9.64
C THR A 277 11.27 11.15 -8.15
N ILE A 278 10.68 12.23 -7.65
CA ILE A 278 10.67 12.56 -6.22
C ILE A 278 10.04 11.42 -5.41
N ALA A 279 8.97 10.81 -5.91
CA ALA A 279 8.33 9.67 -5.26
C ALA A 279 9.31 8.50 -5.09
N GLN A 280 10.05 8.16 -6.14
CA GLN A 280 11.05 7.10 -6.10
C GLN A 280 12.21 7.43 -5.14
N VAL A 281 12.66 8.68 -5.09
CA VAL A 281 13.67 9.15 -4.12
C VAL A 281 13.16 8.95 -2.68
N CYS A 282 11.95 9.39 -2.37
CA CYS A 282 11.36 9.23 -1.04
C CYS A 282 11.24 7.75 -0.64
N LEU A 283 10.75 6.90 -1.52
CA LEU A 283 10.61 5.47 -1.24
C LEU A 283 11.97 4.78 -1.09
N ARG A 284 12.96 5.13 -1.92
CA ARG A 284 14.32 4.61 -1.80
C ARG A 284 14.96 5.02 -0.49
N TRP A 285 14.74 6.25 -0.05
CA TRP A 285 15.21 6.76 1.23
C TRP A 285 14.61 5.99 2.42
N HIS A 286 13.29 5.71 2.42
CA HIS A 286 12.67 4.84 3.44
C HIS A 286 13.31 3.44 3.42
N TYR A 287 13.43 2.86 2.23
CA TYR A 287 14.03 1.54 2.06
C TYR A 287 15.44 1.46 2.63
N GLN A 288 16.32 2.43 2.35
CA GLN A 288 17.70 2.45 2.85
C GLN A 288 17.77 2.64 4.36
N ARG A 289 16.81 3.33 4.97
CA ARG A 289 16.68 3.44 6.43
C ARG A 289 16.15 2.18 7.11
N GLY A 290 15.75 1.15 6.36
CA GLY A 290 15.16 -0.06 6.91
C GLY A 290 13.66 0.06 7.21
N ILE A 291 12.98 1.07 6.69
CA ILE A 291 11.56 1.35 6.92
C ILE A 291 10.73 0.70 5.79
N ILE A 292 9.63 0.04 6.15
CA ILE A 292 8.61 -0.42 5.20
C ILE A 292 7.78 0.80 4.80
N ALA A 293 7.45 0.96 3.52
CA ALA A 293 6.62 2.06 3.06
C ALA A 293 5.35 1.56 2.37
N ILE A 294 4.22 2.23 2.64
CA ILE A 294 2.91 1.91 2.07
C ILE A 294 2.32 3.10 1.31
N PRO A 295 2.96 3.52 0.20
CA PRO A 295 2.43 4.60 -0.63
C PRO A 295 1.05 4.25 -1.18
N ARG A 296 0.20 5.27 -1.30
CA ARG A 296 -1.13 5.18 -1.91
C ARG A 296 -1.12 5.83 -3.29
N SER A 297 -1.76 5.19 -4.25
CA SER A 297 -2.09 5.82 -5.54
C SER A 297 -3.35 5.20 -6.15
N SER A 298 -4.16 6.03 -6.82
CA SER A 298 -5.29 5.59 -7.65
C SER A 298 -4.91 5.42 -9.14
N GLN A 299 -3.65 5.69 -9.50
CA GLN A 299 -3.12 5.67 -10.86
C GLN A 299 -2.19 4.46 -11.04
N LYS A 300 -2.54 3.55 -11.96
CA LYS A 300 -1.70 2.37 -12.25
C LYS A 300 -0.26 2.73 -12.63
N ALA A 301 -0.07 3.83 -13.36
CA ALA A 301 1.26 4.31 -13.73
C ALA A 301 2.12 4.66 -12.52
N HIS A 302 1.55 5.36 -11.53
CA HIS A 302 2.27 5.70 -10.29
C HIS A 302 2.51 4.46 -9.41
N ILE A 303 1.55 3.50 -9.37
CA ILE A 303 1.75 2.23 -8.66
C ILE A 303 2.93 1.47 -9.29
N ALA A 304 3.02 1.42 -10.62
CA ALA A 304 4.14 0.80 -11.33
C ALA A 304 5.46 1.56 -11.12
N GLU A 305 5.43 2.90 -11.14
CA GLU A 305 6.59 3.75 -10.90
C GLU A 305 7.21 3.51 -9.53
N ASN A 306 6.37 3.41 -8.48
CA ASN A 306 6.80 3.19 -7.10
C ASN A 306 7.56 1.86 -6.89
N LEU A 307 7.42 0.87 -7.78
CA LEU A 307 8.20 -0.38 -7.75
C LEU A 307 9.64 -0.20 -8.20
N ASN A 308 9.93 0.83 -9.00
CA ASN A 308 11.24 1.03 -9.61
C ASN A 308 12.21 1.78 -8.68
N ILE A 309 12.37 1.27 -7.45
CA ILE A 309 13.22 1.87 -6.40
C ILE A 309 14.38 0.95 -5.98
N PHE A 310 14.45 -0.26 -6.50
CA PHE A 310 15.44 -1.26 -6.08
C PHE A 310 16.67 -1.32 -6.99
N ASP A 311 16.69 -0.55 -8.07
CA ASP A 311 17.72 -0.52 -9.10
C ASP A 311 18.75 0.63 -8.93
N PHE A 312 18.65 1.43 -7.87
CA PHE A 312 19.58 2.50 -7.54
C PHE A 312 19.77 2.63 -6.03
N SER A 313 20.77 3.39 -5.60
CA SER A 313 21.01 3.72 -4.19
C SER A 313 21.34 5.21 -4.06
N LEU A 314 20.75 5.85 -3.03
CA LEU A 314 21.10 7.18 -2.61
C LEU A 314 22.47 7.15 -1.93
N GLU A 315 23.32 8.10 -2.24
CA GLU A 315 24.60 8.31 -1.55
C GLU A 315 24.37 8.95 -0.18
N ASP A 316 25.36 8.85 0.71
CA ASP A 316 25.28 9.45 2.05
C ASP A 316 25.05 10.96 2.00
N SER A 317 25.61 11.65 1.02
CA SER A 317 25.39 13.08 0.77
C SER A 317 23.95 13.41 0.40
N ASP A 318 23.27 12.51 -0.34
CA ASP A 318 21.86 12.67 -0.69
C ASP A 318 20.99 12.45 0.55
N VAL A 319 21.29 11.42 1.35
CA VAL A 319 20.61 11.14 2.62
C VAL A 319 20.78 12.31 3.59
N ALA A 320 21.99 12.87 3.69
CA ALA A 320 22.25 14.07 4.49
C ALA A 320 21.45 15.27 4.00
N SER A 321 21.34 15.47 2.68
CA SER A 321 20.52 16.53 2.10
C SER A 321 19.03 16.35 2.42
N ILE A 322 18.51 15.13 2.35
CA ILE A 322 17.12 14.84 2.75
C ILE A 322 16.93 15.09 4.25
N SER A 323 17.94 14.79 5.08
CA SER A 323 17.86 15.02 6.53
C SER A 323 17.63 16.48 6.90
N THR A 324 18.09 17.44 6.06
CA THR A 324 17.86 18.88 6.30
C THR A 324 16.42 19.33 6.09
N LEU A 325 15.56 18.46 5.51
CA LEU A 325 14.15 18.76 5.25
C LEU A 325 13.25 18.45 6.46
N ASP A 326 13.79 17.84 7.52
CA ASP A 326 13.02 17.46 8.71
C ASP A 326 12.53 18.69 9.48
N LEU A 327 11.22 18.79 9.63
CA LEU A 327 10.58 19.85 10.40
C LEU A 327 10.36 19.44 11.87
N ASN A 328 10.66 18.18 12.22
CA ASN A 328 10.47 17.61 13.57
C ASN A 328 9.07 17.82 14.15
N THR A 329 8.06 17.85 13.29
CA THR A 329 6.66 18.01 13.69
C THR A 329 5.76 17.31 12.68
N THR A 330 4.66 16.73 13.20
CA THR A 330 3.64 16.08 12.34
C THR A 330 3.12 17.06 11.29
N GLN A 331 2.91 16.55 10.09
CA GLN A 331 2.25 17.30 9.02
C GLN A 331 0.73 17.01 8.98
N PHE A 332 0.23 16.21 9.93
CA PHE A 332 -1.16 15.79 10.06
C PHE A 332 -1.70 16.05 11.49
N PRO A 333 -1.66 17.30 11.99
CA PRO A 333 -2.09 17.59 13.35
C PRO A 333 -3.57 17.27 13.59
N GLU A 334 -4.38 17.23 12.55
CA GLU A 334 -5.78 16.80 12.60
C GLU A 334 -5.96 15.30 12.87
N TRP A 335 -4.88 14.52 12.79
CA TRP A 335 -4.90 13.07 13.04
C TRP A 335 -4.14 12.68 14.32
N SER A 336 -3.67 13.66 15.09
CA SER A 336 -2.93 13.47 16.34
C SER A 336 -3.85 13.21 17.53
#